data_ceb3cf534b2aedc3721eba77b22454f4
#
_entry.id   ceb3cf534b2aedc3721eba77b22454f4
#
_cell.length_a   1.000
_cell.length_b   1.000
_cell.length_c   1.000
_cell.angle_alpha   90.00
_cell.angle_beta   90.00
_cell.angle_gamma   90.00
#
_symmetry.space_group_name_H-M   'P 1'
#
loop_
_entity.id
_entity.type
_entity.pdbx_description
1 polymer ?
#
loop_
_entity_poly.entity_id
_entity_poly.type
_entity_poly.pdbx_seq_one_letter_code
_entity_poly.pdbx_strand_id
1 'polypeptide(L)'
;MTEATEQSKVVRNPGENRYEVWYGAELAGFAEYTERGEETVFTHTEIGPEFGGKGLGSRLAGFAISDTVDHGRKIRPECPFIRSYLEKHPQYSEHVVGGGE
;
A
#
# COMPACT_ATOMS: atom_id res chain seq x y z
N MET A 1 -26.51 -1.93 4.11
CA MET A 1 -25.79 -1.06 3.19
C MET A 1 -24.34 -1.52 3.04
N THR A 2 -23.91 -1.61 1.83
CA THR A 2 -22.58 -2.13 1.56
C THR A 2 -21.67 -1.02 1.07
N GLU A 3 -20.54 -0.91 1.72
CA GLU A 3 -19.53 0.06 1.32
C GLU A 3 -18.38 -0.64 0.66
N ALA A 4 -17.57 0.13 -0.04
CA ALA A 4 -16.40 -0.43 -0.70
C ALA A 4 -15.52 -1.19 0.28
N THR A 5 -15.38 -0.68 1.50
CA THR A 5 -14.54 -1.33 2.49
C THR A 5 -15.07 -2.70 2.89
N GLU A 6 -16.39 -2.88 2.86
CA GLU A 6 -16.96 -4.18 3.20
C GLU A 6 -16.76 -5.19 2.09
N GLN A 7 -16.64 -4.71 0.85
CA GLN A 7 -16.47 -5.59 -0.29
C GLN A 7 -15.03 -5.73 -0.70
N SER A 8 -14.15 -4.95 -0.11
CA SER A 8 -12.75 -4.96 -0.49
C SER A 8 -11.94 -5.80 0.47
N LYS A 9 -10.85 -6.32 -0.04
CA LYS A 9 -9.94 -7.14 0.74
C LYS A 9 -8.53 -6.84 0.28
N VAL A 10 -7.63 -6.63 1.21
CA VAL A 10 -6.24 -6.39 0.89
C VAL A 10 -5.43 -7.56 1.40
N VAL A 11 -4.55 -8.08 0.54
CA VAL A 11 -3.71 -9.20 0.89
C VAL A 11 -2.28 -8.91 0.46
N ARG A 12 -1.35 -9.58 1.11
CA ARG A 12 0.04 -9.54 0.69
C ARG A 12 0.29 -10.75 -0.21
N ASN A 13 0.93 -10.50 -1.36
CA ASN A 13 1.26 -11.55 -2.29
C ASN A 13 2.77 -11.57 -2.48
N PRO A 14 3.52 -12.26 -1.59
CA PRO A 14 4.98 -12.23 -1.67
C PRO A 14 5.52 -12.92 -2.91
N GLY A 15 4.78 -13.86 -3.48
CA GLY A 15 5.22 -14.51 -4.71
C GLY A 15 5.30 -13.52 -5.88
N GLU A 16 4.49 -12.48 -5.86
CA GLU A 16 4.51 -11.44 -6.89
C GLU A 16 5.16 -10.16 -6.39
N ASN A 17 5.63 -10.14 -5.15
CA ASN A 17 6.25 -8.96 -4.55
C ASN A 17 5.33 -7.76 -4.60
N ARG A 18 4.10 -7.95 -4.15
CA ARG A 18 3.14 -6.83 -4.13
C ARG A 18 2.04 -7.08 -3.12
N TYR A 19 1.37 -6.00 -2.73
CA TYR A 19 0.12 -6.04 -2.00
C TYR A 19 -0.99 -5.85 -3.01
N GLU A 20 -2.13 -6.49 -2.78
CA GLU A 20 -3.25 -6.45 -3.72
C GLU A 20 -4.51 -6.05 -3.00
N VAL A 21 -5.31 -5.23 -3.66
CA VAL A 21 -6.65 -4.93 -3.15
C VAL A 21 -7.66 -5.52 -4.12
N TRP A 22 -8.54 -6.33 -3.57
CA TRP A 22 -9.58 -7.02 -4.34
C TRP A 22 -10.92 -6.40 -4.00
N TYR A 23 -11.75 -6.23 -5.00
CA TYR A 23 -13.10 -5.75 -4.82
C TYR A 23 -14.03 -6.85 -5.30
N GLY A 24 -14.64 -7.59 -4.34
CA GLY A 24 -15.31 -8.81 -4.71
C GLY A 24 -14.32 -9.81 -5.27
N ALA A 25 -14.58 -10.31 -6.45
CA ALA A 25 -13.71 -11.29 -7.10
C ALA A 25 -12.72 -10.67 -8.07
N GLU A 26 -12.66 -9.34 -8.14
CA GLU A 26 -11.82 -8.66 -9.12
C GLU A 26 -10.63 -7.99 -8.46
N LEU A 27 -9.49 -8.10 -9.10
CA LEU A 27 -8.29 -7.40 -8.62
C LEU A 27 -8.44 -5.93 -8.99
N ALA A 28 -8.58 -5.09 -7.97
CA ALA A 28 -8.83 -3.67 -8.19
C ALA A 28 -7.54 -2.87 -8.29
N GLY A 29 -6.46 -3.35 -7.66
CA GLY A 29 -5.21 -2.63 -7.71
C GLY A 29 -4.13 -3.35 -6.96
N PHE A 30 -2.92 -2.78 -7.01
CA PHE A 30 -1.79 -3.39 -6.33
C PHE A 30 -0.71 -2.36 -6.03
N ALA A 31 0.14 -2.70 -5.07
CA ALA A 31 1.31 -1.89 -4.72
C ALA A 31 2.52 -2.81 -4.76
N GLU A 32 3.39 -2.58 -5.70
CA GLU A 32 4.58 -3.41 -5.87
C GLU A 32 5.70 -2.93 -4.97
N TYR A 33 6.49 -3.88 -4.50
CA TYR A 33 7.60 -3.56 -3.62
C TYR A 33 8.78 -4.48 -3.90
N THR A 34 9.93 -4.06 -3.41
CA THR A 34 11.15 -4.86 -3.39
C THR A 34 11.67 -4.82 -1.96
N GLU A 35 12.15 -5.94 -1.46
CA GLU A 35 12.75 -5.98 -0.13
C GLU A 35 14.26 -5.89 -0.24
N ARG A 36 14.84 -4.93 0.49
CA ARG A 36 16.28 -4.75 0.53
C ARG A 36 16.71 -4.60 1.98
N GLY A 37 17.42 -5.60 2.49
CA GLY A 37 17.81 -5.57 3.89
C GLY A 37 16.58 -5.42 4.77
N GLU A 38 16.56 -4.39 5.60
CA GLU A 38 15.44 -4.14 6.51
C GLU A 38 14.37 -3.26 5.90
N GLU A 39 14.52 -2.88 4.63
CA GLU A 39 13.62 -1.92 4.00
C GLU A 39 12.70 -2.59 3.02
N THR A 40 11.44 -2.17 3.04
CA THR A 40 10.51 -2.48 1.97
C THR A 40 10.43 -1.24 1.09
N VAL A 41 10.82 -1.39 -0.17
CA VAL A 41 10.87 -0.31 -1.13
C VAL A 41 9.62 -0.38 -1.98
N PHE A 42 8.72 0.58 -1.81
CA PHE A 42 7.51 0.62 -2.62
C PHE A 42 7.80 1.35 -3.91
N THR A 43 7.64 0.65 -5.03
CA THR A 43 8.10 1.14 -6.32
C THR A 43 6.98 1.58 -7.24
N HIS A 44 5.79 0.98 -7.13
CA HIS A 44 4.72 1.29 -8.07
C HIS A 44 3.37 0.90 -7.47
N THR A 45 2.36 1.75 -7.69
CA THR A 45 1.00 1.48 -7.23
C THR A 45 0.03 1.81 -8.36
N GLU A 46 -0.95 0.92 -8.56
CA GLU A 46 -1.99 1.13 -9.57
C GLU A 46 -3.35 0.76 -9.01
N ILE A 47 -4.35 1.56 -9.37
CA ILE A 47 -5.75 1.23 -9.10
C ILE A 47 -6.47 1.32 -10.44
N GLY A 48 -7.22 0.28 -10.79
CA GLY A 48 -7.95 0.28 -12.04
C GLY A 48 -8.93 1.45 -12.09
N PRO A 49 -9.06 2.11 -13.25
CA PRO A 49 -9.90 3.30 -13.33
C PRO A 49 -11.37 3.05 -13.00
N GLU A 50 -11.86 1.85 -13.27
CA GLU A 50 -13.24 1.54 -12.94
C GLU A 50 -13.50 1.42 -11.44
N PHE A 51 -12.43 1.38 -10.65
CA PHE A 51 -12.54 1.29 -9.21
C PHE A 51 -12.27 2.62 -8.50
N GLY A 52 -12.13 3.68 -9.27
CA GLY A 52 -11.86 4.99 -8.69
C GLY A 52 -13.02 5.46 -7.83
N GLY A 53 -12.72 6.31 -6.86
CA GLY A 53 -13.75 6.90 -6.02
C GLY A 53 -14.27 6.00 -4.91
N LYS A 54 -13.69 4.82 -4.73
CA LYS A 54 -14.14 3.88 -3.70
C LYS A 54 -13.22 3.82 -2.49
N GLY A 55 -12.17 4.62 -2.49
CA GLY A 55 -11.22 4.63 -1.37
C GLY A 55 -10.31 3.43 -1.32
N LEU A 56 -10.23 2.67 -2.41
CA LEU A 56 -9.45 1.43 -2.41
C LEU A 56 -7.96 1.70 -2.36
N GLY A 57 -7.51 2.80 -2.98
CA GLY A 57 -6.10 3.16 -2.94
C GLY A 57 -5.62 3.43 -1.53
N SER A 58 -6.39 4.19 -0.77
CA SER A 58 -6.03 4.47 0.62
C SER A 58 -6.06 3.21 1.46
N ARG A 59 -7.02 2.34 1.22
CA ARG A 59 -7.11 1.10 1.94
C ARG A 59 -5.90 0.21 1.66
N LEU A 60 -5.51 0.14 0.39
CA LEU A 60 -4.34 -0.63 -0.02
C LEU A 60 -3.08 -0.08 0.63
N ALA A 61 -2.88 1.24 0.54
CA ALA A 61 -1.69 1.86 1.11
C ALA A 61 -1.65 1.67 2.62
N GLY A 62 -2.77 1.85 3.28
CA GLY A 62 -2.82 1.69 4.74
C GLY A 62 -2.45 0.30 5.19
N PHE A 63 -2.98 -0.70 4.50
CA PHE A 63 -2.65 -2.07 4.83
C PHE A 63 -1.17 -2.37 4.56
N ALA A 64 -0.68 -1.94 3.40
CA ALA A 64 0.70 -2.23 3.00
C ALA A 64 1.69 -1.60 3.98
N ILE A 65 1.43 -0.39 4.39
CA ILE A 65 2.32 0.31 5.31
C ILE A 65 2.24 -0.29 6.70
N SER A 66 1.03 -0.56 7.18
CA SER A 66 0.84 -1.18 8.49
C SER A 66 1.51 -2.54 8.57
N ASP A 67 1.35 -3.34 7.53
CA ASP A 67 1.93 -4.67 7.50
C ASP A 67 3.45 -4.60 7.50
N THR A 68 4.01 -3.65 6.77
CA THR A 68 5.46 -3.45 6.75
C THR A 68 5.99 -3.11 8.14
N VAL A 69 5.31 -2.19 8.82
CA VAL A 69 5.70 -1.80 10.17
C VAL A 69 5.55 -2.96 11.14
N ASP A 70 4.46 -3.72 11.01
CA ASP A 70 4.21 -4.86 11.89
C ASP A 70 5.28 -5.93 11.75
N HIS A 71 5.91 -6.01 10.59
CA HIS A 71 7.01 -6.96 10.37
C HIS A 71 8.36 -6.38 10.76
N GLY A 72 8.37 -5.21 11.40
CA GLY A 72 9.62 -4.60 11.88
C GLY A 72 10.48 -4.02 10.78
N ARG A 73 9.91 -3.74 9.63
CA ARG A 73 10.66 -3.26 8.48
C ARG A 73 10.49 -1.76 8.31
N LYS A 74 11.45 -1.15 7.64
CA LYS A 74 11.39 0.26 7.31
C LYS A 74 10.71 0.46 5.97
N ILE A 75 10.20 1.66 5.74
CA ILE A 75 9.48 1.99 4.52
C ILE A 75 10.33 2.94 3.69
N ARG A 76 10.62 2.55 2.45
CA ARG A 76 11.29 3.46 1.51
C ARG A 76 10.31 3.75 0.38
N PRO A 77 9.67 4.91 0.39
CA PRO A 77 8.60 5.20 -0.58
C PRO A 77 9.13 5.85 -1.84
N GLU A 78 9.45 5.05 -2.82
CA GLU A 78 9.86 5.56 -4.13
C GLU A 78 8.67 5.82 -5.02
N CYS A 79 7.51 5.29 -4.66
CA CYS A 79 6.28 5.47 -5.39
C CYS A 79 5.57 6.75 -4.91
N PRO A 80 5.21 7.66 -5.81
CA PRO A 80 4.55 8.91 -5.37
C PRO A 80 3.25 8.68 -4.61
N PHE A 81 2.51 7.62 -4.95
CA PHE A 81 1.26 7.34 -4.27
C PHE A 81 1.49 7.03 -2.80
N ILE A 82 2.45 6.15 -2.53
CA ILE A 82 2.77 5.79 -1.14
C ILE A 82 3.36 6.98 -0.39
N ARG A 83 4.20 7.76 -1.07
CA ARG A 83 4.77 8.95 -0.45
C ARG A 83 3.68 9.94 -0.04
N SER A 84 2.70 10.14 -0.92
CA SER A 84 1.60 11.03 -0.62
C SER A 84 0.78 10.55 0.57
N TYR A 85 0.55 9.24 0.63
CA TYR A 85 -0.19 8.66 1.74
C TYR A 85 0.55 8.91 3.06
N LEU A 86 1.86 8.72 3.05
CA LEU A 86 2.66 8.90 4.26
C LEU A 86 2.68 10.36 4.71
N GLU A 87 2.63 11.29 3.78
CA GLU A 87 2.57 12.71 4.14
C GLU A 87 1.30 13.05 4.90
N LYS A 88 0.24 12.32 4.61
CA LYS A 88 -1.03 12.53 5.28
C LYS A 88 -1.18 11.71 6.54
N HIS A 89 -0.23 10.84 6.83
CA HIS A 89 -0.28 9.95 7.99
C HIS A 89 1.05 9.99 8.72
N PRO A 90 1.35 11.11 9.39
CA PRO A 90 2.65 11.29 10.03
C PRO A 90 2.98 10.29 11.14
N GLN A 91 1.99 9.53 11.60
CA GLN A 91 2.25 8.54 12.62
C GLN A 91 3.23 7.46 12.16
N TYR A 92 3.46 7.36 10.84
CA TYR A 92 4.42 6.39 10.33
C TYR A 92 5.80 6.98 10.04
N SER A 93 5.98 8.27 10.32
CA SER A 93 7.19 8.96 9.87
C SER A 93 8.47 8.36 10.42
N GLU A 94 8.44 7.82 11.64
CA GLU A 94 9.66 7.26 12.21
C GLU A 94 10.06 5.94 11.55
N HIS A 95 9.19 5.37 10.75
CA HIS A 95 9.48 4.13 10.03
C HIS A 95 9.87 4.38 8.58
N VAL A 96 9.91 5.64 8.16
CA VAL A 96 10.19 6.00 6.77
C VAL A 96 11.66 6.35 6.62
N VAL A 97 12.28 5.83 5.57
CA VAL A 97 13.68 6.13 5.27
C VAL A 97 13.79 6.70 3.86
N GLY A 98 14.59 7.75 3.73
CA GLY A 98 14.95 8.30 2.43
C GLY A 98 13.85 9.01 1.67
N GLY A 99 12.65 8.98 2.17
CA GLY A 99 11.52 9.50 1.40
C GLY A 99 11.20 10.95 1.65
N GLY A 100 11.73 11.52 2.67
CA GLY A 100 11.41 12.88 3.03
C GLY A 100 12.57 13.84 2.92
N GLU A 101 13.61 13.41 2.29
CA GLU A 101 14.85 14.18 2.20
C GLU A 101 14.72 15.36 1.30
#